data_4b753085fc3fd3aea96fe96aca6bc8c2
#
_entry.id   4b753085fc3fd3aea96fe96aca6bc8c2
#
_cell.length_a   1.000
_cell.length_b   1.000
_cell.length_c   1.000
_cell.angle_alpha   90.00
_cell.angle_beta   90.00
_cell.angle_gamma   90.00
#
_symmetry.space_group_name_H-M   'P 1'
#
loop_
_entity.id
_entity.type
_entity.pdbx_description
1 polymer ?
#
loop_
_entity_poly.entity_id
_entity_poly.type
_entity_poly.pdbx_seq_one_letter_code
_entity_poly.pdbx_strand_id
1 'polypeptide(L)'
;LAVSAFAQNTPESASIYERVIDWYNHHLNYGTISLLMAIESSFIPFPSELVVPPAAYKAFQPDSELNIFIIFLAATFGALVGAYVNYFLAKALGRPIIYKFADSRLGHMCLIDSSKVKKAEDFFIEHGNLSTLVGRLIPGIRQLISIPAGLAKMKLLPFTIFTLIGAAFWNIVLIVLGYLAHGQKDLIEKYNHEISLGLAVLGVLFIAYLISQAFKKKPENKETSEN
;
A
#
# COMPACT_ATOMS: atom_id res chain seq x y z
N LEU A 1 35.83 26.93 23.55
CA LEU A 1 36.07 25.48 23.82
C LEU A 1 34.97 24.79 24.65
N ALA A 2 33.77 25.35 24.78
CA ALA A 2 32.69 24.76 25.58
C ALA A 2 31.30 24.71 24.84
N VAL A 3 31.23 24.98 23.54
CA VAL A 3 29.97 25.01 22.77
C VAL A 3 29.90 23.88 21.71
N SER A 4 30.98 23.11 21.52
CA SER A 4 31.06 22.03 20.56
C SER A 4 30.72 20.62 21.14
N ALA A 5 30.27 20.55 22.39
CA ALA A 5 29.99 19.27 23.05
C ALA A 5 28.49 18.92 23.20
N PHE A 6 27.57 19.74 22.66
CA PHE A 6 26.10 19.52 22.83
C PHE A 6 25.37 19.06 21.57
N ALA A 7 26.09 18.66 20.55
CA ALA A 7 25.47 18.08 19.33
C ALA A 7 25.88 16.62 19.12
N GLN A 8 25.91 15.83 20.19
CA GLN A 8 25.85 14.38 20.07
C GLN A 8 24.36 13.99 20.18
N ASN A 9 23.72 13.88 19.02
CA ASN A 9 22.37 13.30 18.90
C ASN A 9 22.41 11.93 19.55
N THR A 10 21.75 11.81 20.70
CA THR A 10 21.46 10.52 21.31
C THR A 10 20.51 9.75 20.40
N PRO A 11 20.76 8.47 20.12
CA PRO A 11 19.94 7.66 19.20
C PRO A 11 18.51 7.37 19.70
N GLU A 12 18.10 7.98 20.78
CA GLU A 12 16.83 7.69 21.48
C GLU A 12 15.65 8.57 21.05
N SER A 13 15.87 9.62 20.24
CA SER A 13 14.82 10.54 19.79
C SER A 13 14.41 10.43 18.32
N ALA A 14 15.01 9.50 17.57
CA ALA A 14 14.58 9.26 16.20
C ALA A 14 13.13 8.75 16.21
N SER A 15 12.23 9.43 15.51
CA SER A 15 10.84 9.01 15.37
C SER A 15 10.77 7.60 14.75
N ILE A 16 9.71 6.85 15.04
CA ILE A 16 9.50 5.51 14.43
C ILE A 16 9.61 5.61 12.90
N TYR A 17 9.17 6.71 12.33
CA TYR A 17 9.27 7.00 10.90
C TYR A 17 10.72 7.08 10.42
N GLU A 18 11.60 7.81 11.12
CA GLU A 18 13.03 7.92 10.78
C GLU A 18 13.71 6.55 10.86
N ARG A 19 13.41 5.76 11.88
CA ARG A 19 13.92 4.37 12.02
C ARG A 19 13.48 3.48 10.87
N VAL A 20 12.24 3.59 10.42
CA VAL A 20 11.71 2.80 9.29
C VAL A 20 12.37 3.22 7.98
N ILE A 21 12.52 4.51 7.73
CA ILE A 21 13.21 5.02 6.53
C ILE A 21 14.68 4.64 6.55
N ASP A 22 15.35 4.79 7.68
CA ASP A 22 16.77 4.44 7.82
C ASP A 22 16.98 2.93 7.61
N TRP A 23 16.14 2.12 8.26
CA TRP A 23 16.13 0.67 8.02
C TRP A 23 15.90 0.34 6.54
N TYR A 24 14.92 0.98 5.91
CA TYR A 24 14.63 0.77 4.49
C TYR A 24 15.82 1.15 3.61
N ASN A 25 16.43 2.30 3.84
CA ASN A 25 17.59 2.76 3.08
C ASN A 25 18.80 1.82 3.20
N HIS A 26 19.02 1.24 4.38
CA HIS A 26 20.08 0.26 4.61
C HIS A 26 19.79 -1.12 4.02
N HIS A 27 18.50 -1.51 3.96
CA HIS A 27 18.07 -2.81 3.46
C HIS A 27 17.46 -2.73 2.05
N LEU A 28 17.64 -1.60 1.36
CA LEU A 28 17.07 -1.40 0.03
C LEU A 28 17.76 -2.29 -0.99
N ASN A 29 17.07 -3.35 -1.37
CA ASN A 29 17.44 -4.28 -2.41
C ASN A 29 16.17 -4.79 -3.13
N TYR A 30 16.33 -5.46 -4.24
CA TYR A 30 15.22 -5.95 -5.05
C TYR A 30 14.29 -6.91 -4.31
N GLY A 31 14.83 -7.72 -3.39
CA GLY A 31 14.05 -8.63 -2.54
C GLY A 31 13.16 -7.88 -1.57
N THR A 32 13.70 -6.86 -0.89
CA THR A 32 12.94 -6.00 0.04
C THR A 32 11.85 -5.24 -0.70
N ILE A 33 12.14 -4.69 -1.89
CA ILE A 33 11.15 -4.01 -2.75
C ILE A 33 10.02 -4.99 -3.09
N SER A 34 10.36 -6.19 -3.58
CA SER A 34 9.37 -7.20 -3.94
C SER A 34 8.51 -7.63 -2.74
N LEU A 35 9.13 -7.85 -1.58
CA LEU A 35 8.42 -8.24 -0.35
C LEU A 35 7.46 -7.14 0.12
N LEU A 36 7.91 -5.89 0.18
CA LEU A 36 7.06 -4.77 0.60
C LEU A 36 5.92 -4.53 -0.37
N MET A 37 6.14 -4.67 -1.67
CA MET A 37 5.09 -4.59 -2.69
C MET A 37 4.11 -5.77 -2.62
N ALA A 38 4.56 -6.96 -2.19
CA ALA A 38 3.67 -8.09 -1.93
C ALA A 38 2.79 -7.84 -0.69
N ILE A 39 3.35 -7.26 0.37
CA ILE A 39 2.61 -6.84 1.57
C ILE A 39 1.58 -5.77 1.20
N GLU A 40 1.99 -4.73 0.46
CA GLU A 40 1.12 -3.64 0.00
C GLU A 40 -0.05 -4.15 -0.84
N SER A 41 0.21 -5.04 -1.79
CA SER A 41 -0.83 -5.59 -2.67
C SER A 41 -1.68 -6.68 -2.00
N SER A 42 -1.36 -7.06 -0.76
CA SER A 42 -2.19 -7.94 0.07
C SER A 42 -3.26 -7.14 0.83
N PHE A 43 -3.87 -7.73 1.84
CA PHE A 43 -4.89 -7.07 2.68
C PHE A 43 -4.31 -6.08 3.69
N ILE A 44 -2.97 -5.94 3.78
CA ILE A 44 -2.30 -5.02 4.71
C ILE A 44 -2.19 -3.64 4.04
N PRO A 45 -2.76 -2.58 4.63
CA PRO A 45 -2.70 -1.24 4.06
C PRO A 45 -1.28 -0.66 4.24
N PHE A 46 -0.44 -0.84 3.25
CA PHE A 46 0.89 -0.25 3.18
C PHE A 46 1.01 0.58 1.90
N PRO A 47 1.42 1.85 1.97
CA PRO A 47 1.47 2.71 0.79
C PRO A 47 2.69 2.38 -0.07
N SER A 48 2.48 2.01 -1.34
CA SER A 48 3.53 1.76 -2.34
C SER A 48 4.37 3.01 -2.64
N GLU A 49 3.83 4.17 -2.35
CA GLU A 49 4.48 5.47 -2.46
C GLU A 49 5.70 5.59 -1.55
N LEU A 50 5.76 4.80 -0.49
CA LEU A 50 6.92 4.71 0.41
C LEU A 50 7.97 3.69 -0.05
N VAL A 51 7.66 2.86 -1.05
CA VAL A 51 8.56 1.78 -1.52
C VAL A 51 9.22 2.16 -2.85
N VAL A 52 8.42 2.34 -3.88
CA VAL A 52 8.93 2.46 -5.25
C VAL A 52 9.59 3.83 -5.51
N PRO A 53 9.00 4.99 -5.15
CA PRO A 53 9.63 6.27 -5.43
C PRO A 53 10.98 6.47 -4.75
N PRO A 54 11.20 6.12 -3.45
CA PRO A 54 12.53 6.21 -2.86
C PRO A 54 13.56 5.27 -3.51
N ALA A 55 13.14 4.06 -3.89
CA ALA A 55 14.01 3.14 -4.61
C ALA A 55 14.41 3.68 -5.99
N ALA A 56 13.45 4.26 -6.72
CA ALA A 56 13.70 4.90 -7.99
C ALA A 56 14.59 6.15 -7.84
N TYR A 57 14.30 7.01 -6.87
CA TYR A 57 15.15 8.16 -6.55
C TYR A 57 16.61 7.75 -6.32
N LYS A 58 16.84 6.70 -5.52
CA LYS A 58 18.18 6.17 -5.26
C LYS A 58 18.81 5.59 -6.52
N ALA A 59 18.05 4.89 -7.36
CA ALA A 59 18.55 4.30 -8.61
C ALA A 59 19.02 5.34 -9.65
N PHE A 60 18.51 6.58 -9.57
CA PHE A 60 18.93 7.67 -10.44
C PHE A 60 20.19 8.41 -9.93
N GLN A 61 20.69 8.08 -8.73
CA GLN A 61 21.95 8.67 -8.23
C GLN A 61 23.14 8.08 -8.98
N PRO A 62 24.21 8.88 -9.23
CA PRO A 62 25.37 8.45 -10.01
C PRO A 62 26.08 7.19 -9.47
N ASP A 63 26.12 7.04 -8.13
CA ASP A 63 26.83 5.96 -7.46
C ASP A 63 25.91 4.79 -7.07
N SER A 64 24.73 4.69 -7.69
CA SER A 64 23.75 3.67 -7.36
C SER A 64 24.04 2.34 -8.04
N GLU A 65 24.04 1.26 -7.28
CA GLU A 65 24.06 -0.12 -7.81
C GLU A 65 22.67 -0.61 -8.23
N LEU A 66 21.62 0.18 -7.99
CA LEU A 66 20.24 -0.19 -8.29
C LEU A 66 19.88 0.12 -9.73
N ASN A 67 19.31 -0.87 -10.41
CA ASN A 67 18.81 -0.73 -11.77
C ASN A 67 17.31 -0.52 -11.78
N ILE A 68 16.85 0.56 -12.41
CA ILE A 68 15.43 0.95 -12.46
C ILE A 68 14.53 -0.11 -13.08
N PHE A 69 15.04 -0.82 -14.10
CA PHE A 69 14.27 -1.88 -14.75
C PHE A 69 14.08 -3.09 -13.82
N ILE A 70 15.10 -3.43 -13.03
CA ILE A 70 14.98 -4.51 -12.04
C ILE A 70 14.07 -4.10 -10.88
N ILE A 71 14.10 -2.82 -10.45
CA ILE A 71 13.12 -2.28 -9.48
C ILE A 71 11.69 -2.45 -10.01
N PHE A 72 11.45 -2.07 -11.27
CA PHE A 72 10.14 -2.23 -11.91
C PHE A 72 9.68 -3.69 -11.91
N LEU A 73 10.56 -4.62 -12.29
CA LEU A 73 10.24 -6.05 -12.30
C LEU A 73 9.98 -6.59 -10.90
N ALA A 74 10.84 -6.24 -9.92
CA ALA A 74 10.70 -6.67 -8.53
C ALA A 74 9.39 -6.15 -7.90
N ALA A 75 9.07 -4.88 -8.13
CA ALA A 75 7.83 -4.26 -7.65
C ALA A 75 6.59 -4.91 -8.29
N THR A 76 6.62 -5.12 -9.60
CA THR A 76 5.50 -5.74 -10.32
C THR A 76 5.29 -7.20 -9.92
N PHE A 77 6.38 -7.94 -9.74
CA PHE A 77 6.34 -9.31 -9.24
C PHE A 77 5.79 -9.37 -7.81
N GLY A 78 6.27 -8.51 -6.92
CA GLY A 78 5.75 -8.41 -5.56
C GLY A 78 4.25 -8.12 -5.53
N ALA A 79 3.81 -7.14 -6.32
CA ALA A 79 2.38 -6.80 -6.44
C ALA A 79 1.54 -7.99 -6.94
N LEU A 80 2.05 -8.79 -7.86
CA LEU A 80 1.38 -10.00 -8.33
C LEU A 80 1.26 -11.05 -7.21
N VAL A 81 2.34 -11.28 -6.45
CA VAL A 81 2.33 -12.23 -5.32
C VAL A 81 1.29 -11.81 -4.28
N GLY A 82 1.26 -10.53 -3.87
CA GLY A 82 0.25 -10.02 -2.94
C GLY A 82 -1.18 -10.17 -3.46
N ALA A 83 -1.39 -9.92 -4.76
CA ALA A 83 -2.67 -10.14 -5.40
C ALA A 83 -3.13 -11.61 -5.37
N TYR A 84 -2.19 -12.53 -5.58
CA TYR A 84 -2.48 -13.97 -5.46
C TYR A 84 -2.86 -14.36 -4.04
N VAL A 85 -2.21 -13.80 -3.02
CA VAL A 85 -2.58 -14.04 -1.62
C VAL A 85 -4.06 -13.70 -1.41
N ASN A 86 -4.49 -12.49 -1.81
CA ASN A 86 -5.88 -12.07 -1.68
C ASN A 86 -6.84 -12.92 -2.52
N TYR A 87 -6.46 -13.25 -3.75
CA TYR A 87 -7.27 -14.08 -4.64
C TYR A 87 -7.51 -15.48 -4.05
N PHE A 88 -6.45 -16.17 -3.63
CA PHE A 88 -6.57 -17.53 -3.09
C PHE A 88 -7.25 -17.55 -1.73
N LEU A 89 -6.98 -16.59 -0.85
CA LEU A 89 -7.70 -16.45 0.41
C LEU A 89 -9.19 -16.28 0.17
N ALA A 90 -9.59 -15.36 -0.71
CA ALA A 90 -11.00 -15.13 -1.01
C ALA A 90 -11.67 -16.37 -1.64
N LYS A 91 -10.97 -17.03 -2.57
CA LYS A 91 -11.46 -18.26 -3.22
C LYS A 91 -11.62 -19.41 -2.23
N ALA A 92 -10.71 -19.56 -1.26
CA ALA A 92 -10.74 -20.63 -0.26
C ALA A 92 -11.76 -20.36 0.86
N LEU A 93 -11.81 -19.14 1.37
CA LEU A 93 -12.65 -18.77 2.51
C LEU A 93 -14.11 -18.52 2.13
N GLY A 94 -14.35 -18.04 0.91
CA GLY A 94 -15.69 -17.70 0.42
C GLY A 94 -16.30 -16.43 1.07
N ARG A 95 -17.47 -16.03 0.55
CA ARG A 95 -18.14 -14.79 0.97
C ARG A 95 -18.41 -14.68 2.48
N PRO A 96 -18.98 -15.70 3.16
CA PRO A 96 -19.35 -15.54 4.57
C PRO A 96 -18.16 -15.17 5.46
N ILE A 97 -17.01 -15.79 5.23
CA ILE A 97 -15.79 -15.56 6.03
C ILE A 97 -15.17 -14.21 5.67
N ILE A 98 -15.10 -13.85 4.39
CA ILE A 98 -14.57 -12.56 3.93
C ILE A 98 -15.39 -11.40 4.50
N TYR A 99 -16.72 -11.47 4.47
CA TYR A 99 -17.57 -10.41 5.04
C TYR A 99 -17.45 -10.34 6.56
N LYS A 100 -17.41 -11.50 7.25
CA LYS A 100 -17.19 -11.55 8.70
C LYS A 100 -15.82 -10.97 9.07
N PHE A 101 -14.77 -11.24 8.28
CA PHE A 101 -13.46 -10.62 8.48
C PHE A 101 -13.51 -9.11 8.24
N ALA A 102 -14.14 -8.66 7.15
CA ALA A 102 -14.28 -7.24 6.82
C ALA A 102 -14.97 -6.45 7.94
N ASP A 103 -15.96 -7.03 8.63
CA ASP A 103 -16.67 -6.40 9.75
C ASP A 103 -15.99 -6.62 11.11
N SER A 104 -14.86 -7.35 11.14
CA SER A 104 -14.07 -7.56 12.35
C SER A 104 -13.21 -6.33 12.69
N ARG A 105 -12.70 -6.26 13.94
CA ARG A 105 -11.75 -5.23 14.36
C ARG A 105 -10.48 -5.24 13.48
N LEU A 106 -9.99 -6.42 13.11
CA LEU A 106 -8.82 -6.56 12.23
C LEU A 106 -9.12 -6.05 10.83
N GLY A 107 -10.29 -6.34 10.26
CA GLY A 107 -10.72 -5.82 8.96
C GLY A 107 -10.75 -4.29 8.95
N HIS A 108 -11.32 -3.68 9.98
CA HIS A 108 -11.35 -2.21 10.11
C HIS A 108 -9.95 -1.60 10.28
N MET A 109 -9.03 -2.26 11.01
CA MET A 109 -7.62 -1.83 11.10
C MET A 109 -6.92 -1.90 9.74
N CYS A 110 -7.30 -2.87 8.90
CA CYS A 110 -6.82 -2.98 7.51
C CYS A 110 -7.60 -2.08 6.52
N LEU A 111 -8.42 -1.14 7.01
CA LEU A 111 -9.26 -0.26 6.18
C LEU A 111 -10.27 -1.01 5.30
N ILE A 112 -10.56 -2.26 5.61
CA ILE A 112 -11.53 -3.10 4.93
C ILE A 112 -12.83 -3.08 5.73
N ASP A 113 -13.96 -2.94 5.06
CA ASP A 113 -15.29 -3.11 5.60
C ASP A 113 -16.20 -3.77 4.57
N SER A 114 -17.31 -4.35 5.02
CA SER A 114 -18.27 -5.05 4.15
C SER A 114 -18.80 -4.17 3.03
N SER A 115 -18.91 -2.86 3.23
CA SER A 115 -19.41 -1.93 2.20
C SER A 115 -18.36 -1.79 1.07
N LYS A 116 -17.07 -1.73 1.39
CA LYS A 116 -15.98 -1.67 0.40
C LYS A 116 -15.85 -2.99 -0.37
N VAL A 117 -15.94 -4.12 0.34
CA VAL A 117 -15.94 -5.45 -0.30
C VAL A 117 -17.11 -5.56 -1.27
N LYS A 118 -18.31 -5.14 -0.83
CA LYS A 118 -19.50 -5.15 -1.70
C LYS A 118 -19.33 -4.26 -2.92
N LYS A 119 -18.85 -3.04 -2.77
CA LYS A 119 -18.57 -2.14 -3.89
C LYS A 119 -17.59 -2.75 -4.90
N ALA A 120 -16.56 -3.42 -4.42
CA ALA A 120 -15.60 -4.10 -5.28
C ALA A 120 -16.24 -5.31 -5.99
N GLU A 121 -17.13 -6.07 -5.31
CA GLU A 121 -17.90 -7.15 -5.95
C GLU A 121 -18.87 -6.60 -7.00
N ASP A 122 -19.65 -5.56 -6.68
CA ASP A 122 -20.60 -4.95 -7.59
C ASP A 122 -19.88 -4.43 -8.86
N PHE A 123 -18.74 -3.77 -8.67
CA PHE A 123 -17.87 -3.34 -9.76
C PHE A 123 -17.36 -4.51 -10.61
N PHE A 124 -16.99 -5.61 -9.95
CA PHE A 124 -16.53 -6.81 -10.65
C PHE A 124 -17.66 -7.48 -11.45
N ILE A 125 -18.88 -7.51 -10.91
CA ILE A 125 -20.07 -8.05 -11.60
C ILE A 125 -20.39 -7.22 -12.84
N GLU A 126 -20.33 -5.88 -12.72
CA GLU A 126 -20.66 -4.97 -13.82
C GLU A 126 -19.63 -5.03 -14.96
N HIS A 127 -18.33 -5.08 -14.64
CA HIS A 127 -17.25 -4.97 -15.63
C HIS A 127 -16.57 -6.31 -15.96
N GLY A 128 -16.95 -7.39 -15.31
CA GLY A 128 -16.40 -8.73 -15.52
C GLY A 128 -14.89 -8.81 -15.30
N ASN A 129 -14.20 -9.56 -16.14
CA ASN A 129 -12.75 -9.77 -15.98
C ASN A 129 -11.92 -8.47 -16.15
N LEU A 130 -12.40 -7.50 -16.91
CA LEU A 130 -11.74 -6.21 -17.12
C LEU A 130 -11.68 -5.37 -15.84
N SER A 131 -12.61 -5.63 -14.89
CA SER A 131 -12.64 -4.97 -13.60
C SER A 131 -11.34 -5.14 -12.80
N THR A 132 -10.63 -6.25 -13.00
CA THR A 132 -9.32 -6.47 -12.37
C THR A 132 -8.29 -5.44 -12.85
N LEU A 133 -8.28 -5.10 -14.14
CA LEU A 133 -7.40 -4.07 -14.67
C LEU A 133 -7.83 -2.69 -14.20
N VAL A 134 -9.08 -2.32 -14.43
CA VAL A 134 -9.61 -0.97 -14.12
C VAL A 134 -9.56 -0.73 -12.61
N GLY A 135 -9.95 -1.72 -11.80
CA GLY A 135 -9.91 -1.61 -10.34
C GLY A 135 -8.50 -1.39 -9.79
N ARG A 136 -7.47 -1.90 -10.47
CA ARG A 136 -6.07 -1.65 -10.08
C ARG A 136 -5.58 -0.24 -10.38
N LEU A 137 -6.22 0.47 -11.29
CA LEU A 137 -5.91 1.87 -11.60
C LEU A 137 -6.61 2.85 -10.65
N ILE A 138 -7.57 2.37 -9.85
CA ILE A 138 -8.34 3.22 -8.92
C ILE A 138 -7.72 3.10 -7.52
N PRO A 139 -7.18 4.19 -6.93
CA PRO A 139 -6.70 4.20 -5.56
C PRO A 139 -7.79 3.73 -4.58
N GLY A 140 -7.43 2.87 -3.62
CA GLY A 140 -8.36 2.30 -2.64
C GLY A 140 -9.15 1.08 -3.11
N ILE A 141 -9.37 0.88 -4.41
CA ILE A 141 -9.95 -0.35 -4.98
C ILE A 141 -8.86 -1.34 -5.35
N ARG A 142 -7.70 -0.87 -5.78
CA ARG A 142 -6.61 -1.70 -6.33
C ARG A 142 -6.17 -2.85 -5.44
N GLN A 143 -6.17 -2.67 -4.11
CA GLN A 143 -5.82 -3.71 -3.15
C GLN A 143 -6.95 -4.73 -2.99
N LEU A 144 -8.20 -4.27 -3.07
CA LEU A 144 -9.38 -5.08 -2.79
C LEU A 144 -9.89 -5.84 -4.00
N ILE A 145 -9.58 -5.43 -5.24
CA ILE A 145 -10.15 -6.01 -6.47
C ILE A 145 -9.81 -7.50 -6.65
N SER A 146 -8.73 -7.96 -6.03
CA SER A 146 -8.34 -9.38 -6.05
C SER A 146 -9.29 -10.27 -5.22
N ILE A 147 -10.02 -9.69 -4.24
CA ILE A 147 -10.99 -10.42 -3.41
C ILE A 147 -12.21 -10.83 -4.25
N PRO A 148 -12.95 -9.91 -4.90
CA PRO A 148 -14.08 -10.30 -5.74
C PRO A 148 -13.67 -11.21 -6.92
N ALA A 149 -12.47 -11.03 -7.49
CA ALA A 149 -11.95 -11.94 -8.50
C ALA A 149 -11.80 -13.37 -7.97
N GLY A 150 -11.30 -13.52 -6.73
CA GLY A 150 -11.20 -14.81 -6.03
C GLY A 150 -12.57 -15.41 -5.70
N LEU A 151 -13.51 -14.60 -5.17
CA LEU A 151 -14.87 -15.02 -4.84
C LEU A 151 -15.65 -15.46 -6.10
N ALA A 152 -15.46 -14.77 -7.22
CA ALA A 152 -16.04 -15.13 -8.52
C ALA A 152 -15.33 -16.31 -9.20
N LYS A 153 -14.25 -16.85 -8.60
CA LYS A 153 -13.41 -17.91 -9.16
C LYS A 153 -12.94 -17.61 -10.59
N MET A 154 -12.54 -16.34 -10.84
CA MET A 154 -12.00 -15.90 -12.12
C MET A 154 -10.86 -16.82 -12.57
N LYS A 155 -10.74 -17.08 -13.88
CA LYS A 155 -9.62 -17.88 -14.41
C LYS A 155 -8.28 -17.20 -14.10
N LEU A 156 -7.29 -17.98 -13.65
CA LEU A 156 -5.98 -17.44 -13.21
C LEU A 156 -5.24 -16.68 -14.33
N LEU A 157 -5.30 -17.17 -15.57
CA LEU A 157 -4.57 -16.53 -16.68
C LEU A 157 -5.04 -15.09 -16.95
N PRO A 158 -6.35 -14.82 -17.17
CA PRO A 158 -6.81 -13.42 -17.28
C PRO A 158 -6.53 -12.61 -16.00
N PHE A 159 -6.70 -13.19 -14.80
CA PHE A 159 -6.38 -12.51 -13.55
C PHE A 159 -4.92 -12.06 -13.52
N THR A 160 -3.98 -12.94 -13.88
CA THR A 160 -2.55 -12.66 -13.92
C THR A 160 -2.23 -11.55 -14.93
N ILE A 161 -2.75 -11.65 -16.16
CA ILE A 161 -2.48 -10.68 -17.22
C ILE A 161 -2.97 -9.28 -16.81
N PHE A 162 -4.23 -9.17 -16.38
CA PHE A 162 -4.78 -7.87 -15.98
C PHE A 162 -4.13 -7.32 -14.71
N THR A 163 -3.74 -8.18 -13.78
CA THR A 163 -2.97 -7.80 -12.60
C THR A 163 -1.59 -7.25 -12.97
N LEU A 164 -0.86 -7.95 -13.84
CA LEU A 164 0.46 -7.51 -14.29
C LEU A 164 0.39 -6.17 -15.01
N ILE A 165 -0.55 -6.01 -15.95
CA ILE A 165 -0.70 -4.75 -16.71
C ILE A 165 -1.04 -3.60 -15.75
N GLY A 166 -2.01 -3.78 -14.85
CA GLY A 166 -2.41 -2.75 -13.89
C GLY A 166 -1.31 -2.38 -12.90
N ALA A 167 -0.61 -3.39 -12.35
CA ALA A 167 0.52 -3.17 -11.44
C ALA A 167 1.71 -2.51 -12.15
N ALA A 168 2.04 -2.97 -13.37
CA ALA A 168 3.10 -2.38 -14.18
C ALA A 168 2.84 -0.90 -14.47
N PHE A 169 1.62 -0.55 -14.90
CA PHE A 169 1.25 0.84 -15.14
C PHE A 169 1.42 1.70 -13.88
N TRP A 170 0.93 1.22 -12.72
CA TRP A 170 1.07 1.95 -11.47
C TRP A 170 2.52 2.11 -11.04
N ASN A 171 3.33 1.05 -11.17
CA ASN A 171 4.75 1.10 -10.85
C ASN A 171 5.53 2.06 -11.76
N ILE A 172 5.16 2.19 -13.05
CA ILE A 172 5.72 3.22 -13.93
C ILE A 172 5.42 4.62 -13.39
N VAL A 173 4.17 4.88 -12.97
CA VAL A 173 3.79 6.17 -12.35
C VAL A 173 4.65 6.46 -11.13
N LEU A 174 4.83 5.47 -10.24
CA LEU A 174 5.64 5.63 -9.02
C LEU A 174 7.13 5.86 -9.34
N ILE A 175 7.67 5.18 -10.35
CA ILE A 175 9.04 5.39 -10.81
C ILE A 175 9.23 6.81 -11.37
N VAL A 176 8.27 7.29 -12.16
CA VAL A 176 8.28 8.67 -12.68
C VAL A 176 8.24 9.68 -11.54
N LEU A 177 7.44 9.43 -10.50
CA LEU A 177 7.43 10.28 -9.29
C LEU A 177 8.81 10.31 -8.60
N GLY A 178 9.47 9.15 -8.49
CA GLY A 178 10.82 9.06 -7.95
C GLY A 178 11.86 9.81 -8.79
N TYR A 179 11.73 9.74 -10.14
CA TYR A 179 12.57 10.50 -11.07
C TYR A 179 12.37 12.01 -10.92
N LEU A 180 11.12 12.46 -10.87
CA LEU A 180 10.81 13.89 -10.68
C LEU A 180 11.35 14.40 -9.34
N ALA A 181 11.22 13.59 -8.28
CA ALA A 181 11.81 13.92 -6.98
C ALA A 181 13.34 14.05 -7.05
N HIS A 182 14.02 13.16 -7.80
CA HIS A 182 15.47 13.28 -8.02
C HIS A 182 15.84 14.58 -8.73
N GLY A 183 15.09 14.99 -9.75
CA GLY A 183 15.31 16.26 -10.46
C GLY A 183 15.06 17.53 -9.61
N GLN A 184 14.41 17.41 -8.46
CA GLN A 184 14.12 18.50 -7.52
C GLN A 184 14.95 18.39 -6.23
N LYS A 185 16.13 17.77 -6.28
CA LYS A 185 16.96 17.48 -5.12
C LYS A 185 17.25 18.73 -4.26
N ASP A 186 17.61 19.83 -4.88
CA ASP A 186 17.92 21.09 -4.20
C ASP A 186 16.71 21.67 -3.46
N LEU A 187 15.50 21.54 -4.03
CA LEU A 187 14.25 21.94 -3.39
C LEU A 187 13.90 21.01 -2.22
N ILE A 188 14.07 19.72 -2.40
CA ILE A 188 13.81 18.73 -1.35
C ILE A 188 14.76 18.94 -0.17
N GLU A 189 16.04 19.14 -0.41
CA GLU A 189 17.03 19.43 0.64
C GLU A 189 16.71 20.75 1.37
N LYS A 190 16.32 21.78 0.63
CA LYS A 190 15.97 23.09 1.20
C LYS A 190 14.71 23.05 2.09
N TYR A 191 13.70 22.27 1.70
CA TYR A 191 12.40 22.19 2.38
C TYR A 191 12.19 20.85 3.11
N ASN A 192 13.26 20.09 3.34
CA ASN A 192 13.18 18.75 3.93
C ASN A 192 12.45 18.76 5.28
N HIS A 193 12.68 19.77 6.11
CA HIS A 193 12.04 19.90 7.41
C HIS A 193 10.54 20.14 7.30
N GLU A 194 10.11 21.07 6.43
CA GLU A 194 8.70 21.40 6.20
C GLU A 194 7.94 20.24 5.54
N ILE A 195 8.59 19.58 4.57
CA ILE A 195 8.02 18.41 3.90
C ILE A 195 7.82 17.24 4.90
N SER A 196 8.85 16.98 5.72
CA SER A 196 8.81 15.95 6.75
C SER A 196 7.73 16.23 7.79
N LEU A 197 7.62 17.47 8.24
CA LEU A 197 6.59 17.91 9.17
C LEU A 197 5.19 17.79 8.55
N GLY A 198 5.01 18.21 7.29
CA GLY A 198 3.75 18.08 6.56
C GLY A 198 3.32 16.64 6.40
N LEU A 199 4.25 15.74 6.04
CA LEU A 199 3.98 14.31 5.93
C LEU A 199 3.66 13.68 7.29
N ALA A 200 4.35 14.08 8.36
CA ALA A 200 4.07 13.62 9.72
C ALA A 200 2.67 14.05 10.19
N VAL A 201 2.29 15.30 9.94
CA VAL A 201 0.95 15.82 10.27
C VAL A 201 -0.12 15.08 9.47
N LEU A 202 0.08 14.87 8.16
CA LEU A 202 -0.83 14.08 7.32
C LEU A 202 -0.94 12.63 7.82
N GLY A 203 0.16 12.01 8.21
CA GLY A 203 0.19 10.67 8.80
C GLY A 203 -0.59 10.60 10.11
N VAL A 204 -0.41 11.56 11.01
CA VAL A 204 -1.15 11.64 12.28
C VAL A 204 -2.65 11.88 12.04
N LEU A 205 -3.01 12.79 11.13
CA LEU A 205 -4.41 13.03 10.75
C LEU A 205 -5.05 11.79 10.13
N PHE A 206 -4.30 11.08 9.29
CA PHE A 206 -4.75 9.82 8.69
C PHE A 206 -4.97 8.74 9.75
N ILE A 207 -4.04 8.56 10.68
CA ILE A 207 -4.19 7.62 11.81
C ILE A 207 -5.37 8.03 12.70
N ALA A 208 -5.51 9.31 13.03
CA ALA A 208 -6.63 9.82 13.79
C ALA A 208 -7.98 9.58 13.08
N TYR A 209 -8.01 9.78 11.76
CA TYR A 209 -9.17 9.46 10.93
C TYR A 209 -9.51 7.97 11.00
N LEU A 210 -8.50 7.07 10.90
CA LEU A 210 -8.69 5.64 11.01
C LEU A 210 -9.25 5.23 12.38
N ILE A 211 -8.68 5.77 13.44
CA ILE A 211 -9.13 5.54 14.81
C ILE A 211 -10.59 6.04 14.97
N SER A 212 -10.91 7.23 14.46
CA SER A 212 -12.27 7.77 14.53
C SER A 212 -13.30 6.92 13.78
N GLN A 213 -12.91 6.36 12.63
CA GLN A 213 -13.74 5.42 11.87
C GLN A 213 -13.95 4.10 12.61
N ALA A 214 -12.92 3.59 13.29
CA ALA A 214 -12.99 2.37 14.08
C ALA A 214 -13.94 2.52 15.29
N PHE A 215 -14.03 3.73 15.87
CA PHE A 215 -14.91 4.02 17.01
C PHE A 215 -16.33 4.48 16.62
N LYS A 216 -16.56 4.96 15.39
CA LYS A 216 -17.89 5.44 14.95
C LYS A 216 -18.90 4.34 14.64
N LYS A 217 -18.49 3.10 14.41
CA LYS A 217 -19.40 1.97 14.20
C LYS A 217 -19.61 1.18 15.50
N LYS A 218 -20.45 1.68 16.39
CA LYS A 218 -21.13 0.86 17.38
C LYS A 218 -22.12 -0.07 16.62
N PRO A 219 -22.17 -1.38 16.89
CA PRO A 219 -23.16 -2.24 16.25
C PRO A 219 -24.56 -1.76 16.68
N GLU A 220 -25.39 -1.43 15.71
CA GLU A 220 -26.82 -1.22 15.89
C GLU A 220 -27.43 -2.57 16.28
N ASN A 221 -27.75 -2.72 17.57
CA ASN A 221 -28.55 -3.83 18.08
C ASN A 221 -29.89 -3.80 17.33
N LYS A 222 -30.10 -4.75 16.43
CA LYS A 222 -31.45 -5.11 16.01
C LYS A 222 -32.13 -5.76 17.21
N GLU A 223 -32.82 -4.97 18.00
CA GLU A 223 -33.87 -5.49 18.85
C GLU A 223 -34.93 -6.11 17.94
N THR A 224 -35.01 -7.41 18.02
CA THR A 224 -36.14 -8.23 17.60
C THR A 224 -37.41 -7.69 18.21
N SER A 225 -38.27 -7.07 17.42
CA SER A 225 -39.67 -6.98 17.78
C SER A 225 -40.36 -8.26 17.30
N GLU A 226 -40.40 -9.25 18.16
CA GLU A 226 -41.51 -10.18 18.19
C GLU A 226 -42.74 -9.42 18.69
N ASN A 227 -43.76 -9.33 17.85
CA ASN A 227 -45.19 -9.38 18.18
C ASN A 227 -45.97 -9.68 16.92
#